data_fa47db2dff75614dbc10d8defa8b837c
#
_entry.id   fa47db2dff75614dbc10d8defa8b837c
#
_cell.length_a   1.000
_cell.length_b   1.000
_cell.length_c   1.000
_cell.angle_alpha   90.00
_cell.angle_beta   90.00
_cell.angle_gamma   90.00
#
_symmetry.space_group_name_H-M   'P 1'
#
loop_
_entity.id
_entity.type
_entity.pdbx_description
1 polymer ?
#
loop_
_entity_poly.entity_id
_entity_poly.type
_entity_poly.pdbx_seq_one_letter_code
_entity_poly.pdbx_strand_id
1 'polypeptide(L)'
;MKMIQNYSETTSSHIQCRELVEIMIAAGVRHAVVSPGSRNAPLIIALAREPRIKKWVITDERSAAFVAIGIAQRLLQPVMITCTSGSALLDYAPAIAEAYYRHIPIIVVSADRPNEWIDQNDSQTIRQHAALAAIVKQSYNLPTHCNEENSRWYANRIINDAAIAATSAPMGPVHINVPLADPLCNTVKLPQGQTRIISALPIRHEIESSAISQLASTIASTERVMILVGFHEPSPSLNASLSRLARFDNITVLTETISNLHDDNFISAIDRTLGVMPGNEAALYAPQLLIVAGGAPVSKVVKKFLRRYPAMQQWRVGNDRCIIDTMQHLTMRIDSSPEQFFNDILLAMPECTQPGQSAGYASLWQKLAGDAAAWHAQYVNDAPWCDLKAFSLIMHNLPANCTLHLSNGTCIRYAQLFGTQCHIPCYCNRGTSGIDGSTSTALGTSLVAPGNETTLLVTGDMSFGYDLAGIASQYVSRRFKIIVMCNGGGNIFRFLNGTSELPELEEYFEVSRTTRIQALASAFGFDYFEATDAETLSATIGRFYESTQQAILAIYTPARENAAILRRYFRM
;
A
#
# COMPACT_ATOMS: atom_id res chain seq x y z
N MET A 1 14.04 13.96 -28.62
CA MET A 1 14.60 12.63 -28.30
C MET A 1 15.89 12.31 -29.09
N LYS A 2 16.77 13.31 -29.33
CA LYS A 2 18.00 13.12 -30.15
C LYS A 2 19.31 13.54 -29.45
N MET A 3 19.36 13.74 -28.14
CA MET A 3 20.58 14.19 -27.44
C MET A 3 21.10 13.21 -26.37
N ILE A 4 20.67 11.94 -26.32
CA ILE A 4 21.04 11.00 -25.25
C ILE A 4 22.22 10.08 -25.63
N GLN A 5 22.70 10.08 -26.87
CA GLN A 5 23.69 9.08 -27.30
C GLN A 5 25.16 9.34 -26.95
N ASN A 6 25.55 10.51 -26.42
CA ASN A 6 26.98 10.84 -26.13
C ASN A 6 27.31 10.95 -24.62
N TYR A 7 26.46 10.56 -23.69
CA TYR A 7 26.72 10.71 -22.26
C TYR A 7 27.35 9.47 -21.58
N SER A 8 27.57 8.36 -22.30
CA SER A 8 28.01 7.09 -21.72
C SER A 8 29.45 7.06 -21.21
N GLU A 9 30.29 8.06 -21.52
CA GLU A 9 31.70 8.07 -21.16
C GLU A 9 32.05 8.89 -19.93
N THR A 10 31.08 9.64 -19.38
CA THR A 10 31.33 10.55 -18.25
C THR A 10 30.25 10.42 -17.17
N THR A 11 30.61 10.81 -15.95
CA THR A 11 29.70 10.80 -14.79
C THR A 11 29.97 12.02 -13.91
N SER A 12 29.25 12.18 -12.78
CA SER A 12 29.49 13.24 -11.80
C SER A 12 30.93 13.21 -11.28
N SER A 13 31.52 14.38 -11.02
CA SER A 13 32.81 14.47 -10.36
C SER A 13 32.78 14.09 -8.87
N HIS A 14 31.58 14.10 -8.25
CA HIS A 14 31.40 13.73 -6.83
C HIS A 14 31.44 12.21 -6.65
N ILE A 15 32.49 11.72 -6.02
CA ILE A 15 32.76 10.28 -5.86
C ILE A 15 31.61 9.59 -5.12
N GLN A 16 31.11 10.18 -4.03
CA GLN A 16 30.02 9.64 -3.22
C GLN A 16 28.74 9.45 -4.02
N CYS A 17 28.42 10.33 -4.98
CA CYS A 17 27.23 10.19 -5.84
C CYS A 17 27.36 9.02 -6.82
N ARG A 18 28.55 8.80 -7.38
CA ARG A 18 28.83 7.67 -8.28
C ARG A 18 28.77 6.34 -7.56
N GLU A 19 29.49 6.23 -6.43
CA GLU A 19 29.51 5.01 -5.63
C GLU A 19 28.13 4.67 -5.07
N LEU A 20 27.35 5.69 -4.68
CA LEU A 20 25.97 5.51 -4.26
C LEU A 20 25.15 4.83 -5.36
N VAL A 21 25.19 5.33 -6.59
CA VAL A 21 24.42 4.74 -7.71
C VAL A 21 24.84 3.29 -7.97
N GLU A 22 26.14 2.98 -7.97
CA GLU A 22 26.65 1.61 -8.16
C GLU A 22 26.21 0.66 -7.03
N ILE A 23 26.26 1.12 -5.78
CA ILE A 23 25.82 0.32 -4.62
C ILE A 23 24.31 0.08 -4.68
N MET A 24 23.52 1.10 -5.04
CA MET A 24 22.07 0.94 -5.21
C MET A 24 21.72 -0.11 -6.28
N ILE A 25 22.44 -0.11 -7.40
CA ILE A 25 22.26 -1.13 -8.45
C ILE A 25 22.57 -2.53 -7.91
N ALA A 26 23.66 -2.67 -7.15
CA ALA A 26 24.04 -3.95 -6.53
C ALA A 26 22.98 -4.42 -5.51
N ALA A 27 22.31 -3.49 -4.82
CA ALA A 27 21.22 -3.76 -3.89
C ALA A 27 19.87 -4.08 -4.60
N GLY A 28 19.83 -4.09 -5.93
CA GLY A 28 18.62 -4.42 -6.69
C GLY A 28 17.78 -3.22 -7.13
N VAL A 29 18.22 -1.98 -6.89
CA VAL A 29 17.51 -0.79 -7.41
C VAL A 29 17.56 -0.77 -8.93
N ARG A 30 16.40 -0.69 -9.56
CA ARG A 30 16.23 -0.58 -11.03
C ARG A 30 15.41 0.63 -11.42
N HIS A 31 14.80 1.30 -10.47
CA HIS A 31 13.99 2.48 -10.66
C HIS A 31 14.41 3.60 -9.71
N ALA A 32 14.44 4.82 -10.22
CA ALA A 32 14.66 6.03 -9.42
C ALA A 32 13.60 7.09 -9.78
N VAL A 33 13.00 7.71 -8.77
CA VAL A 33 12.14 8.89 -8.94
C VAL A 33 12.93 10.11 -8.52
N VAL A 34 13.02 11.08 -9.43
CA VAL A 34 13.89 12.24 -9.31
C VAL A 34 13.05 13.51 -9.23
N SER A 35 13.10 14.21 -8.12
CA SER A 35 12.57 15.56 -8.01
C SER A 35 13.67 16.55 -8.38
N PRO A 36 13.44 17.46 -9.37
CA PRO A 36 14.49 18.32 -9.90
C PRO A 36 14.89 19.42 -8.91
N GLY A 37 16.17 19.77 -8.93
CA GLY A 37 16.71 20.89 -8.15
C GLY A 37 18.20 21.10 -8.42
N SER A 38 18.76 22.23 -7.99
CA SER A 38 20.16 22.56 -8.27
C SER A 38 21.14 21.79 -7.37
N ARG A 39 20.81 21.62 -6.07
CA ARG A 39 21.74 20.98 -5.13
C ARG A 39 21.92 19.48 -5.40
N ASN A 40 20.91 18.79 -5.91
CA ASN A 40 21.02 17.38 -6.28
C ASN A 40 21.58 17.15 -7.71
N ALA A 41 22.13 18.18 -8.38
CA ALA A 41 22.72 18.03 -9.70
C ALA A 41 23.77 16.91 -9.80
N PRO A 42 24.69 16.71 -8.83
CA PRO A 42 25.65 15.60 -8.86
C PRO A 42 24.97 14.23 -8.86
N LEU A 43 23.89 14.06 -8.10
CA LEU A 43 23.09 12.83 -8.06
C LEU A 43 22.33 12.63 -9.36
N ILE A 44 21.71 13.69 -9.90
CA ILE A 44 21.02 13.66 -11.19
C ILE A 44 21.97 13.27 -12.31
N ILE A 45 23.18 13.85 -12.36
CA ILE A 45 24.19 13.54 -13.39
C ILE A 45 24.59 12.07 -13.30
N ALA A 46 24.87 11.56 -12.11
CA ALA A 46 25.22 10.16 -11.90
C ALA A 46 24.08 9.22 -12.34
N LEU A 47 22.84 9.50 -11.95
CA LEU A 47 21.67 8.72 -12.32
C LEU A 47 21.33 8.82 -13.81
N ALA A 48 21.32 10.03 -14.37
CA ALA A 48 20.91 10.25 -15.76
C ALA A 48 21.79 9.48 -16.75
N ARG A 49 23.06 9.31 -16.42
CA ARG A 49 24.06 8.64 -17.26
C ARG A 49 24.19 7.13 -16.99
N GLU A 50 23.41 6.61 -16.04
CA GLU A 50 23.41 5.18 -15.69
C GLU A 50 22.23 4.46 -16.38
N PRO A 51 22.46 3.66 -17.43
CA PRO A 51 21.37 3.03 -18.20
C PRO A 51 20.65 1.90 -17.46
N ARG A 52 21.29 1.29 -16.44
CA ARG A 52 20.70 0.17 -15.67
C ARG A 52 19.56 0.59 -14.73
N ILE A 53 19.40 1.91 -14.49
CA ILE A 53 18.30 2.47 -13.69
C ILE A 53 17.34 3.22 -14.62
N LYS A 54 16.05 2.91 -14.58
CA LYS A 54 15.00 3.70 -15.21
C LYS A 54 14.64 4.89 -14.33
N LYS A 55 14.65 6.08 -14.90
CA LYS A 55 14.40 7.34 -14.19
C LYS A 55 13.03 7.89 -14.51
N TRP A 56 12.35 8.40 -13.49
CA TRP A 56 11.07 9.09 -13.56
C TRP A 56 11.23 10.47 -12.93
N VAL A 57 11.03 11.54 -13.69
CA VAL A 57 11.19 12.91 -13.20
C VAL A 57 9.83 13.47 -12.81
N ILE A 58 9.63 13.72 -11.51
CA ILE A 58 8.37 14.22 -10.94
C ILE A 58 8.67 15.41 -10.06
N THR A 59 8.05 16.55 -10.36
CA THR A 59 8.37 17.84 -9.74
C THR A 59 7.87 17.95 -8.31
N ASP A 60 6.65 17.50 -8.04
CA ASP A 60 6.06 17.48 -6.70
C ASP A 60 6.67 16.33 -5.90
N GLU A 61 7.42 16.65 -4.86
CA GLU A 61 8.15 15.67 -4.04
C GLU A 61 7.20 14.69 -3.35
N ARG A 62 6.09 15.15 -2.83
CA ARG A 62 5.10 14.28 -2.19
C ARG A 62 4.56 13.25 -3.17
N SER A 63 4.16 13.69 -4.35
CA SER A 63 3.70 12.81 -5.43
C SER A 63 4.83 11.86 -5.88
N ALA A 64 6.06 12.35 -6.03
CA ALA A 64 7.23 11.56 -6.39
C ALA A 64 7.46 10.38 -5.44
N ALA A 65 7.36 10.62 -4.14
CA ALA A 65 7.55 9.59 -3.14
C ALA A 65 6.40 8.55 -3.14
N PHE A 66 5.14 8.95 -3.33
CA PHE A 66 4.03 8.00 -3.50
C PHE A 66 4.10 7.22 -4.82
N VAL A 67 4.59 7.82 -5.90
CA VAL A 67 4.88 7.10 -7.16
C VAL A 67 5.94 6.03 -6.91
N ALA A 68 6.99 6.33 -6.16
CA ALA A 68 8.01 5.35 -5.80
C ALA A 68 7.43 4.18 -4.99
N ILE A 69 6.47 4.43 -4.08
CA ILE A 69 5.73 3.38 -3.37
C ILE A 69 5.01 2.46 -4.36
N GLY A 70 4.26 3.02 -5.31
CA GLY A 70 3.53 2.23 -6.31
C GLY A 70 4.45 1.36 -7.17
N ILE A 71 5.61 1.89 -7.57
CA ILE A 71 6.64 1.14 -8.30
C ILE A 71 7.22 0.01 -7.43
N ALA A 72 7.65 0.35 -6.21
CA ALA A 72 8.28 -0.61 -5.29
C ALA A 72 7.34 -1.76 -4.93
N GLN A 73 6.08 -1.43 -4.64
CA GLN A 73 5.03 -2.39 -4.32
C GLN A 73 4.73 -3.33 -5.49
N ARG A 74 4.59 -2.79 -6.70
CA ARG A 74 4.26 -3.60 -7.89
C ARG A 74 5.39 -4.53 -8.29
N LEU A 75 6.65 -4.11 -8.13
CA LEU A 75 7.82 -4.88 -8.52
C LEU A 75 8.42 -5.70 -7.38
N LEU A 76 8.02 -5.47 -6.13
CA LEU A 76 8.63 -6.04 -4.93
C LEU A 76 10.16 -5.79 -4.89
N GLN A 77 10.58 -4.58 -5.27
CA GLN A 77 11.97 -4.17 -5.40
C GLN A 77 12.21 -2.83 -4.72
N PRO A 78 13.44 -2.56 -4.24
CA PRO A 78 13.79 -1.26 -3.70
C PRO A 78 13.77 -0.18 -4.79
N VAL A 79 13.23 0.99 -4.44
CA VAL A 79 13.20 2.17 -5.31
C VAL A 79 13.92 3.32 -4.64
N MET A 80 14.75 4.01 -5.40
CA MET A 80 15.44 5.22 -4.95
C MET A 80 14.60 6.46 -5.26
N ILE A 81 14.53 7.41 -4.32
CA ILE A 81 14.03 8.76 -4.57
C ILE A 81 15.09 9.79 -4.24
N THR A 82 15.16 10.89 -4.99
CA THR A 82 16.13 11.95 -4.72
C THR A 82 15.54 13.34 -4.93
N CYS A 83 15.87 14.25 -4.03
CA CYS A 83 15.46 15.65 -4.07
C CYS A 83 16.63 16.60 -3.78
N THR A 84 16.38 17.88 -4.00
CA THR A 84 17.29 18.97 -3.62
C THR A 84 17.27 19.21 -2.11
N SER A 85 18.02 20.18 -1.62
CA SER A 85 18.06 20.57 -0.21
C SER A 85 16.82 21.38 0.21
N GLY A 86 16.60 21.49 1.51
CA GLY A 86 15.54 22.30 2.10
C GLY A 86 14.23 21.52 2.31
N SER A 87 13.09 22.18 2.11
CA SER A 87 11.75 21.60 2.36
C SER A 87 11.42 20.40 1.51
N ALA A 88 12.06 20.22 0.35
CA ALA A 88 11.86 19.09 -0.56
C ALA A 88 11.94 17.72 0.13
N LEU A 89 12.87 17.56 1.08
CA LEU A 89 12.97 16.34 1.89
C LEU A 89 11.72 16.13 2.77
N LEU A 90 11.18 17.21 3.34
CA LEU A 90 10.02 17.11 4.24
C LEU A 90 8.74 16.78 3.49
N ASP A 91 8.63 17.17 2.22
CA ASP A 91 7.49 16.85 1.37
C ASP A 91 7.42 15.33 1.05
N TYR A 92 8.51 14.59 1.20
CA TYR A 92 8.49 13.12 1.14
C TYR A 92 7.85 12.45 2.36
N ALA A 93 7.78 13.12 3.51
CA ALA A 93 7.45 12.53 4.80
C ALA A 93 6.13 11.72 4.83
N PRO A 94 5.01 12.17 4.25
CA PRO A 94 3.78 11.38 4.25
C PRO A 94 3.93 10.01 3.58
N ALA A 95 4.60 9.98 2.43
CA ALA A 95 4.85 8.74 1.70
C ALA A 95 5.86 7.83 2.42
N ILE A 96 6.89 8.41 3.04
CA ILE A 96 7.88 7.63 3.79
C ILE A 96 7.26 7.02 5.05
N ALA A 97 6.35 7.73 5.72
CA ALA A 97 5.55 7.15 6.81
C ALA A 97 4.71 5.96 6.32
N GLU A 98 4.01 6.11 5.19
CA GLU A 98 3.26 5.00 4.58
C GLU A 98 4.18 3.81 4.27
N ALA A 99 5.35 4.05 3.65
CA ALA A 99 6.33 3.01 3.33
C ALA A 99 6.88 2.31 4.58
N TYR A 100 7.10 3.06 5.67
CA TYR A 100 7.61 2.52 6.93
C TYR A 100 6.65 1.49 7.54
N TYR A 101 5.38 1.86 7.69
CA TYR A 101 4.36 0.97 8.27
C TYR A 101 3.93 -0.18 7.34
N ARG A 102 4.29 -0.11 6.05
CA ARG A 102 4.05 -1.18 5.07
C ARG A 102 5.29 -1.98 4.73
N HIS A 103 6.43 -1.68 5.34
CA HIS A 103 7.71 -2.35 5.07
C HIS A 103 8.15 -2.26 3.59
N ILE A 104 7.86 -1.14 2.92
CA ILE A 104 8.24 -0.92 1.53
C ILE A 104 9.65 -0.32 1.47
N PRO A 105 10.61 -0.94 0.75
CA PRO A 105 11.99 -0.49 0.71
C PRO A 105 12.18 0.73 -0.19
N ILE A 106 12.00 1.93 0.37
CA ILE A 106 12.29 3.20 -0.29
C ILE A 106 13.62 3.74 0.20
N ILE A 107 14.53 4.06 -0.73
CA ILE A 107 15.83 4.66 -0.41
C ILE A 107 15.77 6.15 -0.71
N VAL A 108 15.60 6.94 0.34
CA VAL A 108 15.54 8.40 0.25
C VAL A 108 16.96 8.94 0.21
N VAL A 109 17.31 9.67 -0.85
CA VAL A 109 18.60 10.32 -1.03
C VAL A 109 18.38 11.82 -1.20
N SER A 110 18.60 12.58 -0.14
CA SER A 110 18.47 14.05 -0.17
C SER A 110 19.83 14.71 -0.35
N ALA A 111 19.94 15.59 -1.36
CA ALA A 111 21.09 16.47 -1.43
C ALA A 111 21.01 17.53 -0.32
N ASP A 112 22.16 17.95 0.20
CA ASP A 112 22.24 18.94 1.25
C ASP A 112 23.37 19.96 1.00
N ARG A 113 23.33 21.05 1.72
CA ARG A 113 24.46 21.97 1.85
C ARG A 113 25.55 21.34 2.72
N PRO A 114 26.83 21.75 2.55
CA PRO A 114 27.86 21.43 3.54
C PRO A 114 27.47 21.89 4.95
N ASN A 115 27.90 21.15 5.97
CA ASN A 115 27.45 21.33 7.35
C ASN A 115 27.71 22.76 7.90
N GLU A 116 28.76 23.44 7.44
CA GLU A 116 29.13 24.82 7.83
C GLU A 116 28.10 25.86 7.39
N TRP A 117 27.22 25.54 6.45
CA TRP A 117 26.16 26.43 5.95
C TRP A 117 24.81 26.22 6.63
N ILE A 118 24.66 25.15 7.40
CA ILE A 118 23.41 24.88 8.12
C ILE A 118 23.22 25.93 9.23
N ASP A 119 21.98 26.45 9.33
CA ASP A 119 21.60 27.51 10.27
C ASP A 119 22.37 28.86 10.09
N GLN A 120 22.95 29.10 8.91
CA GLN A 120 23.69 30.34 8.61
C GLN A 120 22.89 31.30 7.70
N ASN A 121 21.56 31.16 7.61
CA ASN A 121 20.69 31.91 6.69
C ASN A 121 21.05 31.77 5.21
N ASP A 122 21.77 30.72 4.84
CA ASP A 122 21.94 30.35 3.43
C ASP A 122 20.63 29.76 2.86
N SER A 123 20.31 30.10 1.61
CA SER A 123 19.02 29.69 1.03
C SER A 123 18.90 28.18 0.89
N GLN A 124 17.68 27.65 1.03
CA GLN A 124 17.34 26.23 0.93
C GLN A 124 18.17 25.34 1.88
N THR A 125 18.36 25.77 3.13
CA THR A 125 19.00 24.98 4.19
C THR A 125 18.04 24.72 5.34
N ILE A 126 18.04 23.49 5.80
CA ILE A 126 17.38 23.04 7.04
C ILE A 126 18.26 21.97 7.68
N ARG A 127 17.97 21.57 8.91
CA ARG A 127 18.62 20.43 9.55
C ARG A 127 18.06 19.13 8.98
N GLN A 128 18.61 18.65 7.85
CA GLN A 128 18.11 17.48 7.10
C GLN A 128 18.49 16.15 7.74
N HIS A 129 19.70 16.06 8.28
CA HIS A 129 20.14 14.83 8.93
C HIS A 129 19.14 14.44 10.03
N ALA A 130 18.65 13.21 9.97
CA ALA A 130 17.65 12.65 10.88
C ALA A 130 16.26 13.35 10.86
N ALA A 131 15.96 14.24 9.91
CA ALA A 131 14.63 14.88 9.82
C ALA A 131 13.49 13.86 9.64
N LEU A 132 13.76 12.69 9.06
CA LEU A 132 12.81 11.58 8.89
C LEU A 132 13.04 10.42 9.88
N ALA A 133 13.86 10.58 10.93
CA ALA A 133 14.32 9.48 11.79
C ALA A 133 13.20 8.66 12.44
N ALA A 134 12.03 9.28 12.72
CA ALA A 134 10.89 8.60 13.31
C ALA A 134 10.14 7.66 12.34
N ILE A 135 10.36 7.81 11.04
CA ILE A 135 9.61 7.11 9.98
C ILE A 135 10.51 6.42 8.94
N VAL A 136 11.79 6.21 9.29
CA VAL A 136 12.73 5.41 8.52
C VAL A 136 13.39 4.37 9.43
N LYS A 137 13.90 3.29 8.86
CA LYS A 137 14.65 2.28 9.63
C LYS A 137 15.95 2.87 10.18
N GLN A 138 16.61 3.71 9.38
CA GLN A 138 17.87 4.37 9.76
C GLN A 138 18.12 5.60 8.89
N SER A 139 18.78 6.61 9.47
CA SER A 139 19.25 7.82 8.78
C SER A 139 20.77 7.84 8.75
N TYR A 140 21.32 8.21 7.60
CA TYR A 140 22.76 8.28 7.34
C TYR A 140 23.13 9.67 6.86
N ASN A 141 24.34 10.15 7.22
CA ASN A 141 24.87 11.40 6.73
C ASN A 141 26.25 11.16 6.10
N LEU A 142 26.39 11.47 4.81
CA LEU A 142 27.65 11.30 4.10
C LEU A 142 28.60 12.46 4.44
N PRO A 143 29.93 12.26 4.34
CA PRO A 143 30.88 13.36 4.39
C PRO A 143 30.74 14.26 3.15
N THR A 144 30.92 15.58 3.33
CA THR A 144 30.88 16.56 2.24
C THR A 144 31.94 16.28 1.17
N HIS A 145 33.14 15.92 1.61
CA HIS A 145 34.28 15.61 0.75
C HIS A 145 34.70 14.16 0.89
N CYS A 146 34.81 13.45 -0.24
CA CYS A 146 35.20 12.04 -0.31
C CYS A 146 36.49 11.84 -1.13
N ASN A 147 37.36 12.86 -1.18
CA ASN A 147 38.61 12.79 -1.94
C ASN A 147 39.72 12.05 -1.20
N GLU A 148 39.67 11.99 0.12
CA GLU A 148 40.61 11.28 0.96
C GLU A 148 40.18 9.82 1.15
N GLU A 149 41.15 8.92 1.31
CA GLU A 149 40.91 7.48 1.45
C GLU A 149 39.95 7.14 2.58
N ASN A 150 40.13 7.73 3.77
CA ASN A 150 39.30 7.47 4.93
C ASN A 150 37.85 7.99 4.77
N SER A 151 37.66 9.19 4.21
CA SER A 151 36.33 9.74 3.99
C SER A 151 35.57 8.98 2.89
N ARG A 152 36.29 8.54 1.84
CA ARG A 152 35.73 7.68 0.79
C ARG A 152 35.34 6.31 1.34
N TRP A 153 36.25 5.68 2.12
CA TRP A 153 35.97 4.40 2.80
C TRP A 153 34.73 4.51 3.70
N TYR A 154 34.63 5.58 4.49
CA TYR A 154 33.51 5.82 5.37
C TYR A 154 32.20 5.98 4.57
N ALA A 155 32.18 6.83 3.54
CA ALA A 155 31.01 7.03 2.68
C ALA A 155 30.54 5.71 2.04
N ASN A 156 31.47 4.95 1.45
CA ASN A 156 31.17 3.66 0.83
C ASN A 156 30.56 2.68 1.85
N ARG A 157 31.11 2.60 3.07
CA ARG A 157 30.61 1.71 4.11
C ARG A 157 29.17 2.03 4.49
N ILE A 158 28.84 3.30 4.74
CA ILE A 158 27.50 3.68 5.20
C ILE A 158 26.47 3.64 4.09
N ILE A 159 26.85 3.84 2.83
CA ILE A 159 25.93 3.63 1.69
C ILE A 159 25.58 2.15 1.55
N ASN A 160 26.55 1.23 1.68
CA ASN A 160 26.27 -0.21 1.69
C ASN A 160 25.39 -0.60 2.88
N ASP A 161 25.64 -0.05 4.07
CA ASP A 161 24.82 -0.31 5.27
C ASP A 161 23.38 0.15 5.06
N ALA A 162 23.17 1.34 4.47
CA ALA A 162 21.84 1.85 4.13
C ALA A 162 21.11 0.92 3.13
N ALA A 163 21.80 0.45 2.11
CA ALA A 163 21.24 -0.47 1.11
C ALA A 163 20.82 -1.80 1.75
N ILE A 164 21.67 -2.37 2.61
CA ILE A 164 21.38 -3.60 3.37
C ILE A 164 20.21 -3.36 4.33
N ALA A 165 20.21 -2.25 5.06
CA ALA A 165 19.15 -1.93 6.00
C ALA A 165 17.78 -1.81 5.30
N ALA A 166 17.72 -1.19 4.12
CA ALA A 166 16.47 -1.05 3.36
C ALA A 166 15.91 -2.39 2.91
N THR A 167 16.78 -3.32 2.49
CA THR A 167 16.40 -4.58 1.83
C THR A 167 16.35 -5.79 2.76
N SER A 168 16.89 -5.68 3.99
CA SER A 168 16.79 -6.73 5.01
C SER A 168 15.44 -6.73 5.72
N ALA A 169 14.94 -7.94 6.02
CA ALA A 169 13.66 -8.12 6.72
C ALA A 169 13.72 -7.63 8.20
N PRO A 170 12.68 -6.94 8.67
CA PRO A 170 11.61 -6.33 7.89
C PRO A 170 12.16 -5.24 6.98
N MET A 171 11.82 -5.29 5.67
CA MET A 171 12.21 -4.24 4.74
C MET A 171 11.63 -2.88 5.15
N GLY A 172 12.11 -1.80 4.58
CA GLY A 172 11.53 -0.49 4.89
C GLY A 172 12.39 0.68 4.42
N PRO A 173 11.89 1.91 4.55
CA PRO A 173 12.60 3.09 4.07
C PRO A 173 13.85 3.39 4.89
N VAL A 174 14.86 3.93 4.21
CA VAL A 174 16.07 4.52 4.81
C VAL A 174 16.31 5.91 4.24
N HIS A 175 17.03 6.75 4.98
CA HIS A 175 17.41 8.09 4.54
C HIS A 175 18.92 8.25 4.47
N ILE A 176 19.43 8.73 3.34
CA ILE A 176 20.83 9.09 3.12
C ILE A 176 20.88 10.59 2.81
N ASN A 177 21.38 11.37 3.74
CA ASN A 177 21.67 12.78 3.53
C ASN A 177 23.04 12.94 2.87
N VAL A 178 23.11 13.71 1.78
CA VAL A 178 24.31 13.87 0.95
C VAL A 178 24.72 15.35 0.89
N PRO A 179 25.56 15.83 1.83
CA PRO A 179 26.14 17.16 1.74
C PRO A 179 27.05 17.28 0.50
N LEU A 180 26.83 18.32 -0.31
CA LEU A 180 27.52 18.53 -1.59
C LEU A 180 28.08 19.96 -1.65
N ALA A 181 29.40 20.06 -1.78
CA ALA A 181 30.10 21.33 -2.01
C ALA A 181 30.17 21.68 -3.51
N ASP A 182 30.23 22.97 -3.83
CA ASP A 182 30.47 23.43 -5.19
C ASP A 182 31.88 23.03 -5.67
N PRO A 183 32.09 22.85 -6.98
CA PRO A 183 31.15 22.99 -8.08
C PRO A 183 30.29 21.72 -8.31
N LEU A 184 28.96 21.88 -8.43
CA LEU A 184 28.01 20.76 -8.50
C LEU A 184 27.93 20.08 -9.89
N CYS A 185 28.16 20.81 -10.95
CA CYS A 185 27.90 20.32 -12.32
C CYS A 185 29.11 19.72 -13.02
N ASN A 186 30.25 19.60 -12.32
CA ASN A 186 31.46 19.05 -12.93
C ASN A 186 31.33 17.55 -13.20
N THR A 187 31.92 17.14 -14.33
CA THR A 187 31.89 15.75 -14.78
C THR A 187 33.29 15.23 -15.02
N VAL A 188 33.47 13.95 -14.87
CA VAL A 188 34.72 13.21 -15.13
C VAL A 188 34.44 12.02 -16.03
N LYS A 189 35.46 11.51 -16.71
CA LYS A 189 35.37 10.21 -17.39
C LYS A 189 35.01 9.11 -16.40
N LEU A 190 34.27 8.12 -16.87
CA LEU A 190 33.97 6.94 -16.05
C LEU A 190 35.28 6.37 -15.51
N PRO A 191 35.42 6.20 -14.18
CA PRO A 191 36.63 5.67 -13.58
C PRO A 191 36.83 4.22 -13.99
N GLN A 192 38.09 3.85 -14.28
CA GLN A 192 38.48 2.46 -14.41
C GLN A 192 38.66 1.89 -12.99
N GLY A 193 37.69 1.14 -12.52
CA GLY A 193 37.75 0.51 -11.21
C GLY A 193 36.35 0.16 -10.70
N GLN A 194 36.27 -0.85 -9.86
CA GLN A 194 35.02 -1.31 -9.31
C GLN A 194 34.74 -0.61 -7.96
N THR A 195 33.51 -0.15 -7.77
CA THR A 195 33.03 0.27 -6.46
C THR A 195 32.96 -0.94 -5.53
N ARG A 196 33.48 -0.79 -4.30
CA ARG A 196 33.39 -1.86 -3.30
C ARG A 196 31.92 -2.05 -2.89
N ILE A 197 31.42 -3.26 -3.11
CA ILE A 197 30.09 -3.69 -2.68
C ILE A 197 30.23 -4.58 -1.46
N ILE A 198 29.48 -4.26 -0.40
CA ILE A 198 29.35 -5.09 0.79
C ILE A 198 28.00 -5.79 0.71
N SER A 199 27.99 -7.11 0.71
CA SER A 199 26.77 -7.91 0.68
C SER A 199 26.49 -8.53 2.05
N ALA A 200 25.22 -8.70 2.38
CA ALA A 200 24.76 -9.49 3.51
C ALA A 200 24.07 -10.75 3.00
N LEU A 201 24.32 -11.88 3.64
CA LEU A 201 23.55 -13.09 3.34
C LEU A 201 22.13 -12.96 3.92
N PRO A 202 21.11 -13.38 3.16
CA PRO A 202 19.75 -13.38 3.68
C PRO A 202 19.63 -14.38 4.84
N ILE A 203 19.05 -13.93 5.94
CA ILE A 203 18.75 -14.78 7.09
C ILE A 203 17.30 -15.26 6.94
N ARG A 204 17.09 -16.57 7.06
CA ARG A 204 15.77 -17.17 7.23
C ARG A 204 15.58 -17.50 8.70
N HIS A 205 14.47 -17.05 9.26
CA HIS A 205 14.05 -17.46 10.59
C HIS A 205 13.19 -18.72 10.44
N GLU A 206 13.68 -19.83 10.93
CA GLU A 206 12.95 -21.10 10.97
C GLU A 206 12.49 -21.35 12.40
N ILE A 207 11.23 -21.75 12.55
CA ILE A 207 10.71 -22.21 13.82
C ILE A 207 11.14 -23.67 14.01
N GLU A 208 11.56 -24.04 15.20
CA GLU A 208 11.94 -25.42 15.47
C GLU A 208 10.79 -26.39 15.15
N SER A 209 11.12 -27.53 14.54
CA SER A 209 10.12 -28.52 14.09
C SER A 209 9.26 -29.04 15.26
N SER A 210 9.82 -29.13 16.47
CA SER A 210 9.11 -29.49 17.70
C SER A 210 8.04 -28.48 18.06
N ALA A 211 8.36 -27.16 17.92
CA ALA A 211 7.42 -26.08 18.16
C ALA A 211 6.33 -26.05 17.08
N ILE A 212 6.67 -26.24 15.80
CA ILE A 212 5.68 -26.36 14.73
C ILE A 212 4.71 -27.51 15.00
N SER A 213 5.21 -28.68 15.38
CA SER A 213 4.37 -29.85 15.71
C SER A 213 3.41 -29.55 16.87
N GLN A 214 3.89 -28.84 17.90
CA GLN A 214 3.05 -28.44 19.04
C GLN A 214 1.96 -27.42 18.62
N LEU A 215 2.33 -26.42 17.81
CA LEU A 215 1.38 -25.42 17.30
C LEU A 215 0.32 -26.08 16.40
N ALA A 216 0.74 -26.98 15.50
CA ALA A 216 -0.17 -27.74 14.65
C ALA A 216 -1.13 -28.62 15.46
N SER A 217 -0.64 -29.29 16.52
CA SER A 217 -1.47 -30.07 17.44
C SER A 217 -2.48 -29.18 18.17
N THR A 218 -2.07 -27.98 18.61
CA THR A 218 -2.97 -26.99 19.24
C THR A 218 -4.07 -26.56 18.27
N ILE A 219 -3.73 -26.25 17.00
CA ILE A 219 -4.70 -25.90 15.97
C ILE A 219 -5.67 -27.05 15.72
N ALA A 220 -5.17 -28.28 15.58
CA ALA A 220 -5.97 -29.48 15.31
C ALA A 220 -6.94 -29.82 16.44
N SER A 221 -6.54 -29.60 17.71
CA SER A 221 -7.35 -29.94 18.89
C SER A 221 -8.30 -28.82 19.33
N THR A 222 -8.16 -27.61 18.81
CA THR A 222 -9.02 -26.46 19.15
C THR A 222 -10.29 -26.49 18.28
N GLU A 223 -11.47 -26.45 18.90
CA GLU A 223 -12.75 -26.54 18.19
C GLU A 223 -13.06 -25.32 17.31
N ARG A 224 -12.60 -24.12 17.68
CA ARG A 224 -12.90 -22.86 16.98
C ARG A 224 -11.63 -22.06 16.75
N VAL A 225 -11.03 -22.26 15.58
CA VAL A 225 -9.84 -21.54 15.12
C VAL A 225 -10.24 -20.53 14.06
N MET A 226 -9.85 -19.28 14.26
CA MET A 226 -10.03 -18.22 13.27
C MET A 226 -8.67 -17.72 12.79
N ILE A 227 -8.47 -17.70 11.47
CA ILE A 227 -7.33 -17.06 10.84
C ILE A 227 -7.82 -15.76 10.21
N LEU A 228 -7.30 -14.62 10.65
CA LEU A 228 -7.61 -13.30 10.10
C LEU A 228 -6.38 -12.77 9.36
N VAL A 229 -6.51 -12.57 8.04
CA VAL A 229 -5.45 -11.99 7.23
C VAL A 229 -5.84 -10.57 6.82
N GLY A 230 -5.04 -9.60 7.27
CA GLY A 230 -5.17 -8.21 6.84
C GLY A 230 -4.49 -7.96 5.48
N PHE A 231 -3.99 -6.72 5.26
CA PHE A 231 -3.26 -6.40 4.03
C PHE A 231 -2.13 -7.39 3.76
N HIS A 232 -2.06 -7.86 2.52
CA HIS A 232 -0.98 -8.73 2.04
C HIS A 232 -0.72 -8.51 0.54
N GLU A 233 0.54 -8.66 0.11
CA GLU A 233 0.84 -8.70 -1.32
C GLU A 233 0.31 -10.03 -1.92
N PRO A 234 -0.03 -10.07 -3.23
CA PRO A 234 -0.46 -11.32 -3.86
C PRO A 234 0.54 -12.45 -3.62
N SER A 235 0.10 -13.53 -2.99
CA SER A 235 0.97 -14.67 -2.61
C SER A 235 0.28 -16.00 -2.92
N PRO A 236 0.61 -16.64 -4.08
CA PRO A 236 0.04 -17.93 -4.44
C PRO A 236 0.34 -19.04 -3.41
N SER A 237 1.51 -19.02 -2.77
CA SER A 237 1.90 -20.02 -1.77
C SER A 237 1.08 -19.88 -0.48
N LEU A 238 0.90 -18.65 0.02
CA LEU A 238 0.05 -18.38 1.17
C LEU A 238 -1.41 -18.77 0.87
N ASN A 239 -1.90 -18.38 -0.32
CA ASN A 239 -3.25 -18.74 -0.75
C ASN A 239 -3.46 -20.26 -0.74
N ALA A 240 -2.54 -21.03 -1.34
CA ALA A 240 -2.64 -22.48 -1.40
C ALA A 240 -2.63 -23.13 0.01
N SER A 241 -1.79 -22.65 0.92
CA SER A 241 -1.73 -23.16 2.30
C SER A 241 -3.03 -22.88 3.06
N LEU A 242 -3.53 -21.64 2.99
CA LEU A 242 -4.78 -21.26 3.64
C LEU A 242 -6.01 -21.93 3.04
N SER A 243 -6.06 -22.12 1.72
CA SER A 243 -7.14 -22.88 1.06
C SER A 243 -7.21 -24.33 1.53
N ARG A 244 -6.07 -24.96 1.83
CA ARG A 244 -6.05 -26.30 2.42
C ARG A 244 -6.46 -26.30 3.89
N LEU A 245 -6.01 -25.32 4.67
CA LEU A 245 -6.40 -25.16 6.08
C LEU A 245 -7.91 -24.87 6.22
N ALA A 246 -8.48 -24.09 5.33
CA ALA A 246 -9.93 -23.79 5.33
C ALA A 246 -10.84 -25.00 5.06
N ARG A 247 -10.28 -26.17 4.73
CA ARG A 247 -11.04 -27.43 4.57
C ARG A 247 -11.23 -28.18 5.90
N PHE A 248 -10.56 -27.75 6.97
CA PHE A 248 -10.77 -28.32 8.30
C PHE A 248 -12.02 -27.69 8.93
N ASP A 249 -12.92 -28.51 9.48
CA ASP A 249 -14.21 -28.06 10.03
C ASP A 249 -14.09 -27.10 11.21
N ASN A 250 -12.97 -27.11 11.92
CA ASN A 250 -12.68 -26.25 13.04
C ASN A 250 -11.99 -24.93 12.66
N ILE A 251 -11.62 -24.72 11.36
CA ILE A 251 -10.86 -23.54 10.91
C ILE A 251 -11.71 -22.67 10.01
N THR A 252 -11.88 -21.39 10.37
CA THR A 252 -12.43 -20.37 9.46
C THR A 252 -11.36 -19.37 9.09
N VAL A 253 -11.30 -18.97 7.81
CA VAL A 253 -10.33 -17.99 7.28
C VAL A 253 -11.08 -16.73 6.86
N LEU A 254 -10.76 -15.60 7.50
CA LEU A 254 -11.30 -14.29 7.20
C LEU A 254 -10.26 -13.48 6.41
N THR A 255 -10.66 -12.96 5.25
CA THR A 255 -9.81 -12.13 4.38
C THR A 255 -10.48 -10.81 4.04
N GLU A 256 -9.71 -9.82 3.69
CA GLU A 256 -10.18 -8.53 3.22
C GLU A 256 -9.85 -8.36 1.72
N THR A 257 -10.46 -7.40 1.05
CA THR A 257 -10.20 -7.10 -0.37
C THR A 257 -8.70 -6.91 -0.66
N ILE A 258 -7.99 -6.28 0.28
CA ILE A 258 -6.53 -6.04 0.18
C ILE A 258 -5.66 -7.16 0.75
N SER A 259 -6.24 -8.27 1.17
CA SER A 259 -5.45 -9.46 1.54
C SER A 259 -4.92 -10.20 0.31
N ASN A 260 -5.52 -9.95 -0.86
CA ASN A 260 -5.16 -10.59 -2.14
C ASN A 260 -5.17 -12.12 -2.09
N LEU A 261 -6.12 -12.68 -1.34
CA LEU A 261 -6.32 -14.12 -1.14
C LEU A 261 -7.74 -14.52 -1.56
N HIS A 262 -7.88 -15.67 -2.21
CA HIS A 262 -9.14 -16.12 -2.82
C HIS A 262 -9.35 -17.61 -2.66
N ASP A 263 -10.46 -17.99 -2.04
CA ASP A 263 -10.99 -19.34 -2.00
C ASP A 263 -12.48 -19.28 -1.64
N ASP A 264 -13.29 -20.21 -2.13
CA ASP A 264 -14.72 -20.24 -1.84
C ASP A 264 -15.01 -20.52 -0.35
N ASN A 265 -14.04 -21.09 0.38
CA ASN A 265 -14.13 -21.32 1.81
C ASN A 265 -13.68 -20.12 2.66
N PHE A 266 -13.20 -19.02 2.03
CA PHE A 266 -12.83 -17.81 2.79
C PHE A 266 -14.03 -16.90 3.02
N ILE A 267 -14.07 -16.27 4.18
CA ILE A 267 -15.02 -15.20 4.49
C ILE A 267 -14.40 -13.88 4.02
N SER A 268 -14.65 -13.51 2.77
CA SER A 268 -13.99 -12.37 2.12
C SER A 268 -14.70 -11.02 2.30
N ALA A 269 -15.96 -11.01 2.74
CA ALA A 269 -16.75 -9.80 2.99
C ALA A 269 -17.09 -9.68 4.48
N ILE A 270 -16.06 -9.48 5.30
CA ILE A 270 -16.15 -9.56 6.77
C ILE A 270 -17.23 -8.61 7.32
N ASP A 271 -17.21 -7.33 6.91
CA ASP A 271 -18.14 -6.32 7.44
C ASP A 271 -19.60 -6.65 7.07
N ARG A 272 -19.83 -7.20 5.87
CA ARG A 272 -21.12 -7.69 5.42
C ARG A 272 -21.60 -8.87 6.29
N THR A 273 -20.73 -9.85 6.49
CA THR A 273 -21.03 -11.07 7.25
C THR A 273 -21.32 -10.75 8.71
N LEU A 274 -20.50 -9.91 9.35
CA LEU A 274 -20.73 -9.49 10.74
C LEU A 274 -21.95 -8.57 10.88
N GLY A 275 -22.35 -7.88 9.81
CA GLY A 275 -23.52 -6.98 9.82
C GLY A 275 -24.86 -7.69 10.02
N VAL A 276 -24.97 -8.95 9.63
CA VAL A 276 -26.19 -9.76 9.80
C VAL A 276 -26.12 -10.73 10.99
N MET A 277 -25.02 -10.72 11.73
CA MET A 277 -24.83 -11.62 12.88
C MET A 277 -25.84 -11.33 14.00
N PRO A 278 -26.61 -12.34 14.45
CA PRO A 278 -27.52 -12.17 15.58
C PRO A 278 -26.77 -11.81 16.86
N GLY A 279 -27.12 -10.69 17.50
CA GLY A 279 -26.41 -10.18 18.66
C GLY A 279 -26.40 -11.12 19.87
N ASN A 280 -27.45 -11.92 20.05
CA ASN A 280 -27.58 -12.95 21.11
C ASN A 280 -26.74 -14.20 20.86
N GLU A 281 -26.32 -14.46 19.61
CA GLU A 281 -25.55 -15.63 19.20
C GLU A 281 -24.08 -15.30 18.93
N ALA A 282 -23.67 -14.03 19.00
CA ALA A 282 -22.35 -13.57 18.62
C ALA A 282 -21.20 -14.34 19.32
N ALA A 283 -21.39 -14.80 20.54
CA ALA A 283 -20.42 -15.61 21.28
C ALA A 283 -20.13 -16.98 20.63
N LEU A 284 -21.07 -17.55 19.87
CA LEU A 284 -20.88 -18.83 19.16
C LEU A 284 -19.86 -18.69 18.02
N TYR A 285 -19.80 -17.51 17.41
CA TYR A 285 -18.88 -17.16 16.32
C TYR A 285 -17.50 -16.73 16.81
N ALA A 286 -17.31 -16.53 18.12
CA ALA A 286 -16.04 -16.14 18.68
C ALA A 286 -15.03 -17.30 18.62
N PRO A 287 -13.77 -17.05 18.22
CA PRO A 287 -12.73 -18.08 18.23
C PRO A 287 -12.24 -18.40 19.63
N GLN A 288 -11.78 -19.63 19.84
CA GLN A 288 -10.96 -20.03 20.99
C GLN A 288 -9.48 -19.73 20.72
N LEU A 289 -9.05 -19.91 19.45
CA LEU A 289 -7.74 -19.53 18.97
C LEU A 289 -7.90 -18.56 17.80
N LEU A 290 -7.32 -17.37 17.94
CA LEU A 290 -7.22 -16.36 16.87
C LEU A 290 -5.80 -16.29 16.36
N ILE A 291 -5.59 -16.48 15.05
CA ILE A 291 -4.30 -16.28 14.38
C ILE A 291 -4.42 -15.07 13.44
N VAL A 292 -3.63 -14.03 13.70
CA VAL A 292 -3.64 -12.80 12.89
C VAL A 292 -2.36 -12.74 12.06
N ALA A 293 -2.51 -12.56 10.74
CA ALA A 293 -1.40 -12.44 9.80
C ALA A 293 -1.58 -11.22 8.87
N GLY A 294 -0.54 -10.86 8.13
CA GLY A 294 -0.56 -9.71 7.23
C GLY A 294 -0.55 -8.37 7.94
N GLY A 295 -0.82 -7.28 7.21
CA GLY A 295 -0.84 -5.92 7.71
C GLY A 295 -2.12 -5.56 8.48
N ALA A 296 -2.32 -4.26 8.72
CA ALA A 296 -3.45 -3.76 9.50
C ALA A 296 -4.80 -4.06 8.81
N PRO A 297 -5.75 -4.74 9.48
CA PRO A 297 -7.10 -4.93 8.95
C PRO A 297 -7.84 -3.60 8.78
N VAL A 298 -8.59 -3.46 7.69
CA VAL A 298 -9.44 -2.30 7.41
C VAL A 298 -10.68 -2.29 8.29
N SER A 299 -11.31 -3.44 8.43
CA SER A 299 -12.57 -3.62 9.15
C SER A 299 -12.49 -3.14 10.60
N LYS A 300 -13.31 -2.14 10.94
CA LYS A 300 -13.51 -1.73 12.34
C LYS A 300 -14.48 -2.68 13.06
N VAL A 301 -15.36 -3.34 12.31
CA VAL A 301 -16.38 -4.24 12.86
C VAL A 301 -15.72 -5.50 13.41
N VAL A 302 -14.81 -6.13 12.65
CA VAL A 302 -14.10 -7.32 13.14
C VAL A 302 -13.23 -7.01 14.37
N LYS A 303 -12.56 -5.84 14.39
CA LYS A 303 -11.79 -5.42 15.58
C LYS A 303 -12.67 -5.27 16.81
N LYS A 304 -13.85 -4.63 16.64
CA LYS A 304 -14.80 -4.47 17.74
C LYS A 304 -15.35 -5.83 18.21
N PHE A 305 -15.67 -6.73 17.28
CA PHE A 305 -16.15 -8.07 17.56
C PHE A 305 -15.11 -8.87 18.37
N LEU A 306 -13.87 -8.95 17.89
CA LEU A 306 -12.80 -9.73 18.52
C LEU A 306 -12.34 -9.16 19.87
N ARG A 307 -12.44 -7.85 20.08
CA ARG A 307 -12.20 -7.23 21.39
C ARG A 307 -13.32 -7.50 22.39
N ARG A 308 -14.56 -7.59 21.92
CA ARG A 308 -15.73 -7.88 22.77
C ARG A 308 -15.80 -9.37 23.14
N TYR A 309 -15.37 -10.24 22.25
CA TYR A 309 -15.36 -11.70 22.42
C TYR A 309 -13.94 -12.22 22.21
N PRO A 310 -13.04 -12.01 23.18
CA PRO A 310 -11.64 -12.35 23.02
C PRO A 310 -11.42 -13.86 22.95
N ALA A 311 -10.48 -14.27 22.11
CA ALA A 311 -10.02 -15.65 22.07
C ALA A 311 -9.22 -16.01 23.34
N MET A 312 -9.26 -17.28 23.75
CA MET A 312 -8.42 -17.78 24.87
C MET A 312 -6.92 -17.67 24.53
N GLN A 313 -6.57 -17.85 23.26
CA GLN A 313 -5.23 -17.65 22.71
C GLN A 313 -5.30 -16.77 21.48
N GLN A 314 -4.38 -15.83 21.38
CA GLN A 314 -4.21 -14.98 20.19
C GLN A 314 -2.76 -15.01 19.74
N TRP A 315 -2.54 -15.43 18.51
CA TRP A 315 -1.22 -15.47 17.89
C TRP A 315 -1.09 -14.40 16.81
N ARG A 316 0.08 -13.76 16.74
CA ARG A 316 0.45 -12.84 15.65
C ARG A 316 1.59 -13.45 14.84
N VAL A 317 1.36 -13.68 13.56
CA VAL A 317 2.35 -14.18 12.60
C VAL A 317 2.84 -13.02 11.73
N GLY A 318 4.13 -12.78 11.71
CA GLY A 318 4.75 -11.73 10.88
C GLY A 318 6.22 -11.53 11.20
N ASN A 319 6.92 -10.87 10.28
CA ASN A 319 8.35 -10.54 10.42
C ASN A 319 8.57 -9.15 11.07
N ASP A 320 7.56 -8.59 11.71
CA ASP A 320 7.58 -7.21 12.23
C ASP A 320 8.57 -7.01 13.38
N ARG A 321 8.96 -8.09 14.07
CA ARG A 321 9.85 -8.10 15.24
C ARG A 321 9.41 -7.18 16.40
N CYS A 322 8.14 -6.82 16.41
CA CYS A 322 7.52 -6.02 17.49
C CYS A 322 6.20 -6.65 17.94
N ILE A 323 5.73 -6.21 19.09
CA ILE A 323 4.43 -6.64 19.60
C ILE A 323 3.35 -5.79 18.92
N ILE A 324 2.51 -6.43 18.08
CA ILE A 324 1.34 -5.82 17.46
C ILE A 324 0.10 -6.49 18.05
N ASP A 325 -0.57 -5.81 18.97
CA ASP A 325 -1.75 -6.33 19.68
C ASP A 325 -3.00 -5.50 19.39
N THR A 326 -3.41 -5.48 18.14
CA THR A 326 -4.60 -4.73 17.68
C THR A 326 -5.88 -5.20 18.36
N MET A 327 -5.99 -6.48 18.71
CA MET A 327 -7.19 -7.06 19.31
C MET A 327 -7.16 -7.07 20.85
N GLN A 328 -6.05 -6.62 21.47
CA GLN A 328 -5.86 -6.44 22.93
C GLN A 328 -5.77 -7.74 23.75
N HIS A 329 -5.48 -8.88 23.12
CA HIS A 329 -5.42 -10.18 23.77
C HIS A 329 -4.28 -11.07 23.26
N LEU A 330 -3.19 -10.48 22.77
CA LEU A 330 -2.05 -11.22 22.22
C LEU A 330 -1.40 -12.11 23.28
N THR A 331 -1.30 -13.40 22.99
CA THR A 331 -0.64 -14.39 23.84
C THR A 331 0.67 -14.91 23.25
N MET A 332 0.85 -14.84 21.92
CA MET A 332 2.06 -15.33 21.27
C MET A 332 2.40 -14.49 20.02
N ARG A 333 3.68 -14.11 19.93
CA ARG A 333 4.28 -13.53 18.71
C ARG A 333 5.09 -14.63 18.01
N ILE A 334 4.86 -14.79 16.73
CA ILE A 334 5.53 -15.77 15.86
C ILE A 334 6.30 -15.01 14.79
N ASP A 335 7.62 -14.97 14.92
CA ASP A 335 8.51 -14.27 13.99
C ASP A 335 8.81 -15.15 12.76
N SER A 336 7.85 -15.23 11.86
CA SER A 336 7.95 -15.95 10.59
C SER A 336 7.11 -15.24 9.53
N SER A 337 7.45 -15.41 8.25
CA SER A 337 6.54 -14.96 7.21
C SER A 337 5.24 -15.79 7.25
N PRO A 338 4.10 -15.19 6.91
CA PRO A 338 2.84 -15.94 6.81
C PRO A 338 2.93 -17.16 5.89
N GLU A 339 3.64 -17.03 4.76
CA GLU A 339 3.86 -18.10 3.80
C GLU A 339 4.56 -19.31 4.43
N GLN A 340 5.66 -19.04 5.12
CA GLN A 340 6.45 -20.09 5.75
C GLN A 340 5.66 -20.75 6.89
N PHE A 341 5.09 -19.93 7.78
CA PHE A 341 4.36 -20.42 8.93
C PHE A 341 3.19 -21.32 8.54
N PHE A 342 2.30 -20.86 7.66
CA PHE A 342 1.13 -21.65 7.28
C PHE A 342 1.48 -22.88 6.44
N ASN A 343 2.56 -22.83 5.66
CA ASN A 343 3.09 -24.01 4.98
C ASN A 343 3.59 -25.06 5.99
N ASP A 344 4.39 -24.65 6.97
CA ASP A 344 4.96 -25.56 7.98
C ASP A 344 3.89 -26.16 8.88
N ILE A 345 2.91 -25.34 9.30
CA ILE A 345 1.72 -25.82 10.02
C ILE A 345 0.98 -26.88 9.20
N LEU A 346 0.71 -26.58 7.95
CA LEU A 346 -0.03 -27.50 7.06
C LEU A 346 0.67 -28.85 6.88
N LEU A 347 2.02 -28.84 6.79
CA LEU A 347 2.80 -30.06 6.69
C LEU A 347 2.81 -30.89 7.99
N ALA A 348 2.66 -30.22 9.14
CA ALA A 348 2.60 -30.85 10.45
C ALA A 348 1.20 -31.23 10.91
N MET A 349 0.15 -30.71 10.23
CA MET A 349 -1.25 -31.09 10.52
C MET A 349 -1.51 -32.54 10.10
N PRO A 350 -2.36 -33.28 10.85
CA PRO A 350 -2.84 -34.60 10.42
C PRO A 350 -3.57 -34.49 9.08
N GLU A 351 -3.54 -35.54 8.27
CA GLU A 351 -4.34 -35.57 7.06
C GLU A 351 -5.81 -35.29 7.38
N CYS A 352 -6.43 -34.39 6.60
CA CYS A 352 -7.84 -34.06 6.75
C CYS A 352 -8.68 -35.33 6.46
N THR A 353 -9.00 -36.08 7.49
CA THR A 353 -9.99 -37.16 7.38
C THR A 353 -11.34 -36.49 7.20
N GLN A 354 -12.03 -36.83 6.11
CA GLN A 354 -13.30 -36.32 5.58
C GLN A 354 -14.17 -35.47 6.55
N PRO A 355 -14.82 -34.40 6.04
CA PRO A 355 -15.64 -33.53 6.89
C PRO A 355 -16.63 -34.39 7.68
N GLY A 356 -16.53 -34.31 9.01
CA GLY A 356 -17.47 -34.99 9.90
C GLY A 356 -18.89 -34.48 9.63
N GLN A 357 -19.90 -35.32 9.76
CA GLN A 357 -21.32 -34.99 9.54
C GLN A 357 -21.91 -33.97 10.55
N SER A 358 -21.11 -33.40 11.43
CA SER A 358 -21.51 -32.32 12.36
C SER A 358 -21.16 -30.95 11.79
N ALA A 359 -22.09 -30.01 11.88
CA ALA A 359 -21.87 -28.62 11.47
C ALA A 359 -20.74 -27.97 12.31
N GLY A 360 -19.50 -28.03 11.81
CA GLY A 360 -18.32 -27.46 12.47
C GLY A 360 -18.29 -25.93 12.46
N TYR A 361 -17.27 -25.36 13.07
CA TYR A 361 -17.09 -23.91 13.17
C TYR A 361 -16.97 -23.23 11.79
N ALA A 362 -16.28 -23.86 10.85
CA ALA A 362 -16.19 -23.38 9.45
C ALA A 362 -17.59 -23.30 8.80
N SER A 363 -18.40 -24.37 8.93
CA SER A 363 -19.76 -24.42 8.38
C SER A 363 -20.68 -23.36 8.98
N LEU A 364 -20.52 -23.05 10.27
CA LEU A 364 -21.27 -21.99 10.94
C LEU A 364 -20.98 -20.62 10.31
N TRP A 365 -19.71 -20.29 10.05
CA TRP A 365 -19.31 -19.05 9.39
C TRP A 365 -19.72 -19.01 7.92
N GLN A 366 -19.62 -20.13 7.19
CA GLN A 366 -20.05 -20.24 5.80
C GLN A 366 -21.55 -20.00 5.65
N LYS A 367 -22.36 -20.56 6.54
CA LYS A 367 -23.80 -20.31 6.55
C LYS A 367 -24.10 -18.83 6.77
N LEU A 368 -23.49 -18.22 7.79
CA LEU A 368 -23.66 -16.78 8.05
C LEU A 368 -23.24 -15.91 6.85
N ALA A 369 -22.13 -16.25 6.19
CA ALA A 369 -21.67 -15.55 4.99
C ALA A 369 -22.63 -15.71 3.81
N GLY A 370 -23.22 -16.90 3.64
CA GLY A 370 -24.26 -17.15 2.63
C GLY A 370 -25.53 -16.35 2.89
N ASP A 371 -26.02 -16.34 4.12
CA ASP A 371 -27.19 -15.54 4.53
C ASP A 371 -26.91 -14.03 4.32
N ALA A 372 -25.71 -13.58 4.69
CA ALA A 372 -25.26 -12.20 4.48
C ALA A 372 -25.17 -11.84 2.99
N ALA A 373 -24.74 -12.77 2.14
CA ALA A 373 -24.65 -12.54 0.70
C ALA A 373 -26.04 -12.40 0.07
N ALA A 374 -26.97 -13.26 0.43
CA ALA A 374 -28.35 -13.22 -0.04
C ALA A 374 -29.04 -11.91 0.37
N TRP A 375 -28.92 -11.55 1.66
CA TRP A 375 -29.44 -10.29 2.16
C TRP A 375 -28.81 -9.07 1.48
N HIS A 376 -27.48 -9.06 1.31
CA HIS A 376 -26.76 -7.98 0.63
C HIS A 376 -27.26 -7.80 -0.82
N ALA A 377 -27.42 -8.88 -1.55
CA ALA A 377 -27.90 -8.81 -2.93
C ALA A 377 -29.29 -8.17 -3.01
N GLN A 378 -30.23 -8.58 -2.14
CA GLN A 378 -31.56 -7.98 -2.04
C GLN A 378 -31.48 -6.50 -1.65
N TYR A 379 -30.71 -6.17 -0.60
CA TYR A 379 -30.59 -4.78 -0.14
C TYR A 379 -30.02 -3.85 -1.22
N VAL A 380 -28.96 -4.28 -1.91
CA VAL A 380 -28.33 -3.52 -3.00
C VAL A 380 -29.30 -3.35 -4.17
N ASN A 381 -30.08 -4.41 -4.50
CA ASN A 381 -31.08 -4.35 -5.56
C ASN A 381 -32.14 -3.28 -5.25
N ASP A 382 -32.63 -3.22 -4.03
CA ASP A 382 -33.70 -2.34 -3.59
C ASP A 382 -33.21 -0.91 -3.22
N ALA A 383 -31.90 -0.74 -3.08
CA ALA A 383 -31.32 0.56 -2.73
C ALA A 383 -31.54 1.59 -3.85
N PRO A 384 -31.92 2.84 -3.49
CA PRO A 384 -31.91 3.93 -4.44
C PRO A 384 -30.48 4.24 -4.91
N TRP A 385 -30.37 5.16 -5.87
CA TRP A 385 -29.05 5.62 -6.30
C TRP A 385 -28.23 6.18 -5.13
N CYS A 386 -27.05 5.59 -4.92
CA CYS A 386 -26.15 5.92 -3.81
C CYS A 386 -24.77 5.29 -4.06
N ASP A 387 -23.78 5.59 -3.20
CA ASP A 387 -22.44 5.01 -3.27
C ASP A 387 -22.49 3.47 -3.29
N LEU A 388 -23.31 2.84 -2.44
CA LEU A 388 -23.42 1.37 -2.39
C LEU A 388 -23.89 0.79 -3.73
N LYS A 389 -24.89 1.40 -4.38
CA LYS A 389 -25.38 0.99 -5.70
C LYS A 389 -24.31 1.18 -6.78
N ALA A 390 -23.62 2.33 -6.75
CA ALA A 390 -22.52 2.61 -7.67
C ALA A 390 -21.37 1.60 -7.50
N PHE A 391 -20.95 1.29 -6.26
CA PHE A 391 -19.92 0.28 -6.00
C PHE A 391 -20.35 -1.12 -6.46
N SER A 392 -21.62 -1.49 -6.37
CA SER A 392 -22.11 -2.74 -6.94
C SER A 392 -21.82 -2.82 -8.43
N LEU A 393 -22.15 -1.78 -9.19
CA LEU A 393 -21.88 -1.73 -10.63
C LEU A 393 -20.38 -1.72 -10.95
N ILE A 394 -19.59 -0.97 -10.18
CA ILE A 394 -18.13 -0.93 -10.36
C ILE A 394 -17.52 -2.31 -10.15
N MET A 395 -17.82 -2.96 -9.01
CA MET A 395 -17.19 -4.23 -8.63
C MET A 395 -17.60 -5.40 -9.54
N HIS A 396 -18.82 -5.39 -10.11
CA HIS A 396 -19.26 -6.40 -11.07
C HIS A 396 -18.71 -6.20 -12.48
N ASN A 397 -18.25 -5.01 -12.82
CA ASN A 397 -17.73 -4.67 -14.15
C ASN A 397 -16.22 -4.43 -14.19
N LEU A 398 -15.47 -4.89 -13.18
CA LEU A 398 -14.01 -4.76 -13.19
C LEU A 398 -13.38 -5.46 -14.41
N PRO A 399 -12.42 -4.83 -15.11
CA PRO A 399 -11.73 -5.49 -16.21
C PRO A 399 -10.96 -6.73 -15.73
N ALA A 400 -11.00 -7.82 -16.48
CA ALA A 400 -10.36 -9.08 -16.10
C ALA A 400 -8.83 -8.95 -15.91
N ASN A 401 -8.18 -8.06 -16.67
CA ASN A 401 -6.74 -7.80 -16.56
C ASN A 401 -6.52 -6.39 -16.02
N CYS A 402 -6.74 -6.24 -14.72
CA CYS A 402 -6.48 -4.97 -14.05
C CYS A 402 -5.81 -5.15 -12.68
N THR A 403 -5.18 -4.09 -12.23
CA THR A 403 -4.78 -3.89 -10.84
C THR A 403 -5.65 -2.79 -10.26
N LEU A 404 -6.34 -3.09 -9.16
CA LEU A 404 -7.27 -2.18 -8.49
C LEU A 404 -6.57 -1.43 -7.35
N HIS A 405 -6.63 -0.11 -7.39
CA HIS A 405 -6.25 0.76 -6.28
C HIS A 405 -7.51 1.38 -5.67
N LEU A 406 -7.62 1.36 -4.35
CA LEU A 406 -8.72 1.94 -3.60
C LEU A 406 -8.19 3.03 -2.68
N SER A 407 -8.79 4.22 -2.73
CA SER A 407 -8.44 5.26 -1.76
C SER A 407 -9.01 4.96 -0.37
N ASN A 408 -8.39 5.53 0.64
CA ASN A 408 -8.93 5.55 2.00
C ASN A 408 -10.24 6.37 2.06
N GLY A 409 -10.95 6.27 3.17
CA GLY A 409 -12.27 6.85 3.34
C GLY A 409 -13.38 5.83 3.12
N THR A 410 -14.36 6.15 2.29
CA THR A 410 -15.50 5.25 2.00
C THR A 410 -15.20 4.23 0.91
N CYS A 411 -14.32 4.54 -0.06
CA CYS A 411 -14.05 3.67 -1.21
C CYS A 411 -13.61 2.26 -0.81
N ILE A 412 -12.57 2.13 0.00
CA ILE A 412 -12.12 0.82 0.49
C ILE A 412 -13.20 0.09 1.30
N ARG A 413 -14.03 0.82 2.06
CA ARG A 413 -15.07 0.21 2.89
C ARG A 413 -16.24 -0.31 2.08
N TYR A 414 -16.67 0.42 1.04
CA TYR A 414 -17.69 -0.09 0.13
C TYR A 414 -17.18 -1.31 -0.66
N ALA A 415 -15.97 -1.26 -1.20
CA ALA A 415 -15.40 -2.39 -1.93
C ALA A 415 -15.37 -3.67 -1.08
N GLN A 416 -15.07 -3.58 0.23
CA GLN A 416 -15.06 -4.71 1.15
C GLN A 416 -16.44 -5.40 1.33
N LEU A 417 -17.55 -4.73 1.03
CA LEU A 417 -18.89 -5.33 1.12
C LEU A 417 -19.18 -6.30 -0.03
N PHE A 418 -18.41 -6.23 -1.12
CA PHE A 418 -18.56 -7.10 -2.29
C PHE A 418 -17.59 -8.28 -2.30
N GLY A 419 -16.69 -8.35 -1.32
CA GLY A 419 -15.67 -9.38 -1.23
C GLY A 419 -14.51 -9.18 -2.21
N THR A 420 -13.63 -10.17 -2.29
CA THR A 420 -12.48 -10.15 -3.17
C THR A 420 -12.85 -10.65 -4.56
N GLN A 421 -12.31 -10.00 -5.60
CA GLN A 421 -12.43 -10.45 -6.97
C GLN A 421 -11.24 -11.34 -7.31
N CYS A 422 -11.51 -12.58 -7.75
CA CYS A 422 -10.46 -13.51 -8.16
C CYS A 422 -9.54 -12.89 -9.22
N HIS A 423 -8.24 -13.04 -9.03
CA HIS A 423 -7.18 -12.63 -9.96
C HIS A 423 -6.98 -11.13 -10.17
N ILE A 424 -7.65 -10.26 -9.42
CA ILE A 424 -7.44 -8.81 -9.46
C ILE A 424 -6.66 -8.39 -8.23
N PRO A 425 -5.35 -8.05 -8.36
CA PRO A 425 -4.59 -7.48 -7.25
C PRO A 425 -5.22 -6.18 -6.77
N CYS A 426 -5.41 -6.04 -5.46
CA CYS A 426 -6.05 -4.88 -4.86
C CYS A 426 -5.13 -4.21 -3.84
N TYR A 427 -4.98 -2.91 -3.95
CA TYR A 427 -4.08 -2.11 -3.12
C TYR A 427 -4.78 -0.89 -2.50
N CYS A 428 -4.31 -0.50 -1.34
CA CYS A 428 -4.73 0.71 -0.64
C CYS A 428 -3.59 1.19 0.26
N ASN A 429 -3.38 2.48 0.41
CA ASN A 429 -2.37 3.03 1.31
C ASN A 429 -2.84 2.87 2.77
N ARG A 430 -2.52 1.73 3.40
CA ARG A 430 -3.02 1.33 4.73
C ARG A 430 -1.96 1.37 5.83
N GLY A 431 -0.76 1.83 5.54
CA GLY A 431 0.25 2.08 6.56
C GLY A 431 -0.18 3.19 7.51
N THR A 432 -0.49 4.34 6.97
CA THR A 432 -0.98 5.51 7.70
C THR A 432 -2.46 5.77 7.51
N SER A 433 -3.05 5.21 6.46
CA SER A 433 -4.47 5.36 6.11
C SER A 433 -4.89 6.81 5.78
N GLY A 434 -3.96 7.62 5.27
CA GLY A 434 -4.23 8.98 4.79
C GLY A 434 -5.07 8.99 3.50
N ILE A 435 -5.68 10.12 3.19
CA ILE A 435 -6.40 10.34 1.91
C ILE A 435 -5.47 10.88 0.83
N ASP A 436 -4.23 11.19 1.17
CA ASP A 436 -3.15 11.64 0.31
C ASP A 436 -2.51 10.48 -0.46
N GLY A 437 -1.90 10.76 -1.60
CA GLY A 437 -1.04 9.86 -2.35
C GLY A 437 -1.71 8.69 -3.06
N SER A 438 -3.03 8.53 -3.00
CA SER A 438 -3.71 7.39 -3.66
C SER A 438 -3.57 7.43 -5.18
N THR A 439 -3.69 8.62 -5.79
CA THR A 439 -3.54 8.82 -7.24
C THR A 439 -2.09 8.59 -7.66
N SER A 440 -1.15 9.14 -6.91
CA SER A 440 0.29 9.02 -7.18
C SER A 440 0.79 7.58 -7.01
N THR A 441 0.31 6.84 -5.99
CA THR A 441 0.65 5.41 -5.83
C THR A 441 0.12 4.58 -7.00
N ALA A 442 -1.13 4.79 -7.40
CA ALA A 442 -1.72 4.11 -8.56
C ALA A 442 -0.98 4.46 -9.87
N LEU A 443 -0.60 5.74 -10.05
CA LEU A 443 0.27 6.14 -11.15
C LEU A 443 1.58 5.33 -11.13
N GLY A 444 2.26 5.25 -9.99
CA GLY A 444 3.51 4.50 -9.86
C GLY A 444 3.37 3.04 -10.30
N THR A 445 2.30 2.37 -9.90
CA THR A 445 1.96 1.02 -10.37
C THR A 445 1.80 0.99 -11.89
N SER A 446 1.09 1.95 -12.48
CA SER A 446 0.83 2.02 -13.92
C SER A 446 2.09 2.18 -14.78
N LEU A 447 3.14 2.80 -14.22
CA LEU A 447 4.41 3.03 -14.90
C LEU A 447 5.20 1.74 -15.15
N VAL A 448 4.93 0.70 -14.37
CA VAL A 448 5.64 -0.58 -14.40
C VAL A 448 4.71 -1.78 -14.64
N ALA A 449 3.42 -1.53 -14.80
CA ALA A 449 2.44 -2.54 -15.18
C ALA A 449 2.72 -3.08 -16.60
N PRO A 450 2.41 -4.35 -16.91
CA PRO A 450 2.41 -4.88 -18.27
C PRO A 450 1.57 -4.02 -19.22
N GLY A 451 1.99 -3.91 -20.48
CA GLY A 451 1.37 -2.99 -21.45
C GLY A 451 -0.10 -3.28 -21.78
N ASN A 452 -0.61 -4.46 -21.45
CA ASN A 452 -2.00 -4.88 -21.62
C ASN A 452 -2.83 -4.82 -20.33
N GLU A 453 -2.22 -4.48 -19.19
CA GLU A 453 -2.89 -4.39 -17.88
C GLU A 453 -3.45 -2.98 -17.65
N THR A 454 -4.67 -2.89 -17.17
CA THR A 454 -5.29 -1.64 -16.73
C THR A 454 -4.97 -1.39 -15.25
N THR A 455 -4.43 -0.22 -14.93
CA THR A 455 -4.36 0.23 -13.54
C THR A 455 -5.58 1.10 -13.27
N LEU A 456 -6.48 0.60 -12.42
CA LEU A 456 -7.73 1.27 -12.05
C LEU A 456 -7.62 1.84 -10.62
N LEU A 457 -7.82 3.14 -10.48
CA LEU A 457 -8.02 3.79 -9.19
C LEU A 457 -9.50 4.09 -8.97
N VAL A 458 -10.04 3.69 -7.81
CA VAL A 458 -11.34 4.18 -7.32
C VAL A 458 -11.11 5.06 -6.11
N THR A 459 -11.45 6.33 -6.21
CA THR A 459 -11.14 7.36 -5.20
C THR A 459 -12.33 8.27 -4.92
N GLY A 460 -12.37 8.88 -3.74
CA GLY A 460 -13.32 9.95 -3.44
C GLY A 460 -12.84 11.30 -3.97
N ASP A 461 -13.76 12.23 -4.20
CA ASP A 461 -13.48 13.58 -4.71
C ASP A 461 -12.51 14.38 -3.84
N MET A 462 -12.56 14.23 -2.52
CA MET A 462 -11.64 14.87 -1.60
C MET A 462 -10.21 14.29 -1.74
N SER A 463 -10.07 12.96 -1.76
CA SER A 463 -8.78 12.30 -1.94
C SER A 463 -8.18 12.60 -3.32
N PHE A 464 -9.00 12.59 -4.36
CA PHE A 464 -8.59 12.97 -5.72
C PHE A 464 -8.09 14.43 -5.76
N GLY A 465 -8.86 15.36 -5.17
CA GLY A 465 -8.47 16.77 -5.10
C GLY A 465 -7.22 17.05 -4.26
N TYR A 466 -6.93 16.17 -3.29
CA TYR A 466 -5.73 16.28 -2.46
C TYR A 466 -4.46 15.82 -3.19
N ASP A 467 -4.56 14.90 -4.16
CA ASP A 467 -3.41 14.29 -4.87
C ASP A 467 -3.46 14.53 -6.39
N LEU A 468 -3.76 15.77 -6.80
CA LEU A 468 -3.84 16.17 -8.21
C LEU A 468 -2.49 16.08 -8.94
N ALA A 469 -1.36 16.19 -8.23
CA ALA A 469 -0.04 16.07 -8.82
C ALA A 469 0.18 14.71 -9.51
N GLY A 470 -0.51 13.67 -9.06
CA GLY A 470 -0.49 12.36 -9.71
C GLY A 470 -0.99 12.36 -11.16
N ILE A 471 -2.01 13.17 -11.49
CA ILE A 471 -2.53 13.28 -12.87
C ILE A 471 -1.78 14.31 -13.70
N ALA A 472 -1.04 15.23 -13.07
CA ALA A 472 -0.23 16.23 -13.76
C ALA A 472 1.09 15.68 -14.33
N SER A 473 1.40 14.40 -14.08
CA SER A 473 2.63 13.77 -14.53
C SER A 473 2.67 13.56 -16.04
N GLN A 474 3.82 13.85 -16.67
CA GLN A 474 4.07 13.55 -18.09
C GLN A 474 4.12 12.04 -18.42
N TYR A 475 4.11 11.18 -17.41
CA TYR A 475 4.25 9.73 -17.57
C TYR A 475 2.93 8.95 -17.46
N VAL A 476 1.80 9.64 -17.41
CA VAL A 476 0.50 8.99 -17.29
C VAL A 476 0.30 7.98 -18.43
N SER A 477 0.03 6.72 -18.06
CA SER A 477 -0.23 5.64 -19.02
C SER A 477 -1.64 5.75 -19.61
N ARG A 478 -1.79 5.42 -20.88
CA ARG A 478 -3.13 5.30 -21.53
C ARG A 478 -4.03 4.28 -20.86
N ARG A 479 -3.45 3.30 -20.15
CA ARG A 479 -4.15 2.28 -19.38
C ARG A 479 -4.43 2.69 -17.93
N PHE A 480 -4.10 3.92 -17.57
CA PHE A 480 -4.43 4.46 -16.25
C PHE A 480 -5.86 5.00 -16.26
N LYS A 481 -6.72 4.40 -15.46
CA LYS A 481 -8.15 4.70 -15.35
C LYS A 481 -8.49 5.13 -13.92
N ILE A 482 -9.28 6.18 -13.79
CA ILE A 482 -9.66 6.73 -12.49
C ILE A 482 -11.17 6.84 -12.41
N ILE A 483 -11.77 6.23 -11.41
CA ILE A 483 -13.16 6.46 -11.01
C ILE A 483 -13.16 7.40 -9.81
N VAL A 484 -13.82 8.54 -9.92
CA VAL A 484 -13.98 9.51 -8.84
C VAL A 484 -15.41 9.48 -8.30
N MET A 485 -15.56 9.08 -7.05
CA MET A 485 -16.84 9.14 -6.34
C MET A 485 -17.08 10.57 -5.88
N CYS A 486 -17.99 11.26 -6.54
CA CYS A 486 -18.34 12.66 -6.31
C CYS A 486 -19.56 12.73 -5.38
N ASN A 487 -19.33 12.55 -4.09
CA ASN A 487 -20.38 12.59 -3.06
C ASN A 487 -20.30 13.84 -2.16
N GLY A 488 -19.58 14.88 -2.61
CA GLY A 488 -19.56 16.20 -1.99
C GLY A 488 -18.53 16.40 -0.89
N GLY A 489 -17.52 15.53 -0.76
CA GLY A 489 -16.42 15.72 0.19
C GLY A 489 -16.19 14.55 1.15
N GLY A 490 -15.82 14.84 2.41
CA GLY A 490 -15.50 13.84 3.44
C GLY A 490 -16.69 13.06 3.98
N ASN A 491 -17.47 12.43 3.13
CA ASN A 491 -18.74 11.75 3.47
C ASN A 491 -18.60 10.67 4.57
N ILE A 492 -17.40 10.15 4.79
CA ILE A 492 -17.12 9.21 5.87
C ILE A 492 -17.49 9.74 7.26
N PHE A 493 -17.39 11.03 7.49
CA PHE A 493 -17.70 11.63 8.79
C PHE A 493 -19.20 11.57 9.14
N ARG A 494 -20.07 11.44 8.12
CA ARG A 494 -21.51 11.19 8.33
C ARG A 494 -21.80 9.78 8.86
N PHE A 495 -20.89 8.82 8.68
CA PHE A 495 -21.07 7.45 9.21
C PHE A 495 -20.54 7.27 10.63
N LEU A 496 -19.63 8.13 11.07
CA LEU A 496 -19.01 7.99 12.37
C LEU A 496 -19.93 8.54 13.45
N ASN A 497 -20.19 7.73 14.48
CA ASN A 497 -20.89 8.19 15.67
C ASN A 497 -20.10 9.34 16.32
N GLY A 498 -20.81 10.34 16.77
CA GLY A 498 -20.25 11.57 17.31
C GLY A 498 -20.09 12.66 16.26
N THR A 499 -19.22 12.50 15.25
CA THR A 499 -19.04 13.55 14.22
C THR A 499 -20.30 13.82 13.41
N SER A 500 -21.11 12.79 13.17
CA SER A 500 -22.35 12.93 12.40
C SER A 500 -23.44 13.75 13.09
N GLU A 501 -23.31 14.02 14.38
CA GLU A 501 -24.27 14.76 15.20
C GLU A 501 -23.80 16.19 15.48
N LEU A 502 -22.57 16.53 15.08
CA LEU A 502 -21.98 17.84 15.29
C LEU A 502 -22.54 18.88 14.31
N PRO A 503 -22.87 20.10 14.76
CA PRO A 503 -23.25 21.19 13.87
C PRO A 503 -22.10 21.61 12.92
N GLU A 504 -20.87 21.33 13.28
CA GLU A 504 -19.65 21.60 12.51
C GLU A 504 -19.41 20.60 11.37
N LEU A 505 -20.23 19.56 11.23
CA LEU A 505 -20.00 18.45 10.29
C LEU A 505 -19.72 18.92 8.85
N GLU A 506 -20.59 19.75 8.31
CA GLU A 506 -20.54 20.11 6.88
C GLU A 506 -19.37 21.06 6.58
N GLU A 507 -19.06 21.97 7.49
CA GLU A 507 -18.02 22.99 7.29
C GLU A 507 -16.61 22.45 7.59
N TYR A 508 -16.41 21.74 8.71
CA TYR A 508 -15.07 21.40 9.21
C TYR A 508 -14.65 19.95 8.98
N PHE A 509 -15.61 19.04 8.75
CA PHE A 509 -15.30 17.61 8.55
C PHE A 509 -15.55 17.18 7.11
N GLU A 510 -16.71 17.43 6.55
CA GLU A 510 -16.97 17.10 5.14
C GLU A 510 -16.25 18.03 4.18
N VAL A 511 -16.12 19.30 4.56
CA VAL A 511 -15.57 20.36 3.70
C VAL A 511 -16.25 20.31 2.34
N SER A 512 -17.59 20.39 2.38
CA SER A 512 -18.45 20.21 1.21
C SER A 512 -18.09 21.19 0.10
N ARG A 513 -17.69 20.67 -1.04
CA ARG A 513 -17.38 21.45 -2.23
C ARG A 513 -17.63 20.66 -3.50
N THR A 514 -17.94 21.37 -4.57
CA THR A 514 -18.03 20.77 -5.90
C THR A 514 -16.68 20.87 -6.61
N THR A 515 -16.03 19.74 -6.81
CA THR A 515 -14.82 19.67 -7.63
C THR A 515 -15.21 19.55 -9.10
N ARG A 516 -14.69 20.42 -9.95
CA ARG A 516 -14.95 20.39 -11.41
C ARG A 516 -14.08 19.33 -12.08
N ILE A 517 -14.44 18.05 -11.94
CA ILE A 517 -13.65 16.91 -12.43
C ILE A 517 -13.44 16.99 -13.95
N GLN A 518 -14.46 17.37 -14.72
CA GLN A 518 -14.38 17.53 -16.17
C GLN A 518 -13.29 18.54 -16.57
N ALA A 519 -13.22 19.67 -15.88
CA ALA A 519 -12.22 20.70 -16.19
C ALA A 519 -10.80 20.19 -15.90
N LEU A 520 -10.61 19.44 -14.81
CA LEU A 520 -9.34 18.81 -14.46
C LEU A 520 -8.96 17.72 -15.49
N ALA A 521 -9.89 16.86 -15.86
CA ALA A 521 -9.65 15.84 -16.90
C ALA A 521 -9.19 16.48 -18.20
N SER A 522 -9.89 17.52 -18.67
CA SER A 522 -9.54 18.26 -19.89
C SER A 522 -8.16 18.92 -19.78
N ALA A 523 -7.86 19.57 -18.66
CA ALA A 523 -6.58 20.26 -18.44
C ALA A 523 -5.38 19.32 -18.50
N PHE A 524 -5.53 18.06 -18.07
CA PHE A 524 -4.46 17.05 -18.05
C PHE A 524 -4.59 15.99 -19.15
N GLY A 525 -5.47 16.20 -20.14
CA GLY A 525 -5.57 15.35 -21.33
C GLY A 525 -6.17 13.96 -21.07
N PHE A 526 -7.06 13.84 -20.10
CA PHE A 526 -7.83 12.62 -19.84
C PHE A 526 -9.16 12.66 -20.61
N ASP A 527 -9.57 11.52 -21.17
CA ASP A 527 -10.95 11.33 -21.59
C ASP A 527 -11.86 11.41 -20.38
N TYR A 528 -12.99 12.12 -20.52
CA TYR A 528 -13.93 12.32 -19.44
C TYR A 528 -15.23 11.57 -19.67
N PHE A 529 -15.69 10.89 -18.63
CA PHE A 529 -16.97 10.18 -18.55
C PHE A 529 -17.69 10.59 -17.28
N GLU A 530 -19.02 10.52 -17.32
CA GLU A 530 -19.86 10.93 -16.19
C GLU A 530 -21.05 9.98 -16.02
N ALA A 531 -21.46 9.76 -14.76
CA ALA A 531 -22.68 9.04 -14.41
C ALA A 531 -23.36 9.70 -13.19
N THR A 532 -24.67 9.85 -13.26
CA THR A 532 -25.51 10.49 -12.21
C THR A 532 -26.58 9.54 -11.65
N ASP A 533 -26.72 8.35 -12.24
CA ASP A 533 -27.66 7.29 -11.86
C ASP A 533 -27.17 5.92 -12.33
N ALA A 534 -27.91 4.86 -12.01
CA ALA A 534 -27.52 3.50 -12.31
C ALA A 534 -27.57 3.18 -13.82
N GLU A 535 -28.48 3.78 -14.56
CA GLU A 535 -28.64 3.57 -16.00
C GLU A 535 -27.46 4.21 -16.76
N THR A 536 -27.15 5.45 -16.46
CA THR A 536 -26.02 6.18 -17.05
C THR A 536 -24.69 5.52 -16.70
N LEU A 537 -24.52 5.01 -15.47
CA LEU A 537 -23.32 4.28 -15.09
C LEU A 537 -23.19 2.96 -15.88
N SER A 538 -24.27 2.18 -15.99
CA SER A 538 -24.27 0.92 -16.72
C SER A 538 -23.95 1.11 -18.21
N ALA A 539 -24.47 2.18 -18.82
CA ALA A 539 -24.22 2.51 -20.22
C ALA A 539 -22.80 3.06 -20.47
N THR A 540 -22.14 3.62 -19.44
CA THR A 540 -20.90 4.36 -19.59
C THR A 540 -19.66 3.56 -19.18
N ILE A 541 -19.79 2.67 -18.18
CA ILE A 541 -18.62 2.00 -17.56
C ILE A 541 -17.81 1.15 -18.55
N GLY A 542 -18.47 0.45 -19.47
CA GLY A 542 -17.79 -0.32 -20.55
C GLY A 542 -16.99 0.61 -21.47
N ARG A 543 -17.60 1.68 -21.94
CA ARG A 543 -16.94 2.70 -22.80
C ARG A 543 -15.76 3.36 -22.10
N PHE A 544 -15.85 3.61 -20.81
CA PHE A 544 -14.75 4.14 -19.99
C PHE A 544 -13.56 3.18 -19.96
N TYR A 545 -13.77 1.88 -19.76
CA TYR A 545 -12.70 0.88 -19.77
C TYR A 545 -12.09 0.67 -21.16
N GLU A 546 -12.89 0.77 -22.21
CA GLU A 546 -12.47 0.61 -23.61
C GLU A 546 -11.77 1.84 -24.18
N SER A 547 -11.83 3.00 -23.50
CA SER A 547 -11.11 4.20 -23.95
C SER A 547 -9.63 3.90 -24.21
N THR A 548 -9.14 4.32 -25.36
CA THR A 548 -7.75 4.14 -25.81
C THR A 548 -6.78 5.14 -25.16
N GLN A 549 -7.28 6.11 -24.41
CA GLN A 549 -6.50 7.10 -23.66
C GLN A 549 -6.67 6.89 -22.16
N GLN A 550 -5.83 7.56 -21.35
CA GLN A 550 -6.11 7.71 -19.93
C GLN A 550 -7.50 8.33 -19.73
N ALA A 551 -8.25 7.86 -18.75
CA ALA A 551 -9.64 8.31 -18.60
C ALA A 551 -10.04 8.49 -17.14
N ILE A 552 -10.96 9.44 -16.93
CA ILE A 552 -11.61 9.69 -15.64
C ILE A 552 -13.12 9.51 -15.81
N LEU A 553 -13.72 8.69 -14.95
CA LEU A 553 -15.16 8.55 -14.78
C LEU A 553 -15.58 9.20 -13.46
N ALA A 554 -16.34 10.29 -13.53
CA ALA A 554 -16.93 10.94 -12.37
C ALA A 554 -18.32 10.34 -12.10
N ILE A 555 -18.53 9.82 -10.89
CA ILE A 555 -19.82 9.24 -10.46
C ILE A 555 -20.41 10.12 -9.38
N TYR A 556 -21.50 10.79 -9.68
CA TYR A 556 -22.19 11.69 -8.75
C TYR A 556 -23.27 10.96 -7.96
N THR A 557 -23.16 10.99 -6.63
CA THR A 557 -24.12 10.37 -5.71
C THR A 557 -24.58 11.36 -4.64
N PRO A 558 -25.79 11.19 -4.08
CA PRO A 558 -26.32 12.13 -3.08
C PRO A 558 -25.63 11.94 -1.72
N ALA A 559 -24.96 12.99 -1.23
CA ALA A 559 -24.12 12.97 -0.03
C ALA A 559 -24.87 12.54 1.25
N ARG A 560 -26.06 13.09 1.47
CA ARG A 560 -26.84 12.88 2.73
C ARG A 560 -27.46 11.48 2.76
N GLU A 561 -27.99 11.04 1.64
CA GLU A 561 -28.67 9.75 1.50
C GLU A 561 -27.70 8.58 1.64
N ASN A 562 -26.47 8.70 1.15
CA ASN A 562 -25.42 7.69 1.29
C ASN A 562 -25.25 7.24 2.74
N ALA A 563 -25.17 8.19 3.66
CA ALA A 563 -25.02 7.90 5.07
C ALA A 563 -26.22 7.16 5.67
N ALA A 564 -27.44 7.61 5.34
CA ALA A 564 -28.67 6.99 5.84
C ALA A 564 -28.81 5.54 5.32
N ILE A 565 -28.46 5.29 4.05
CA ILE A 565 -28.53 3.96 3.43
C ILE A 565 -27.52 3.02 4.10
N LEU A 566 -26.26 3.44 4.26
CA LEU A 566 -25.23 2.58 4.86
C LEU A 566 -25.48 2.34 6.36
N ARG A 567 -26.03 3.30 7.09
CA ARG A 567 -26.45 3.09 8.49
C ARG A 567 -27.54 2.04 8.60
N ARG A 568 -28.54 2.08 7.71
CA ARG A 568 -29.59 1.04 7.66
C ARG A 568 -29.03 -0.32 7.29
N TYR A 569 -28.03 -0.35 6.42
CA TYR A 569 -27.32 -1.59 6.03
C TYR A 569 -26.73 -2.32 7.24
N PHE A 570 -26.17 -1.62 8.22
CA PHE A 570 -25.52 -2.22 9.40
C PHE A 570 -26.41 -2.29 10.66
N ARG A 571 -27.67 -1.92 10.56
CA ARG A 571 -28.60 -1.90 11.72
C ARG A 571 -29.52 -3.11 11.81
N MET A 572 -29.28 -4.17 11.08
CA MET A 572 -30.08 -5.39 11.15
C MET A 572 -29.90 -6.16 12.45
#